data_5fb8a77b7d2cd8c8611944c58389edf8
#
_entry.id   5fb8a77b7d2cd8c8611944c58389edf8
#
_cell.length_a   1.000
_cell.length_b   1.000
_cell.length_c   1.000
_cell.angle_alpha   90.00
_cell.angle_beta   90.00
_cell.angle_gamma   90.00
#
_symmetry.space_group_name_H-M   'P 1'
#
loop_
_entity.id
_entity.type
_entity.pdbx_description
1 polymer ?
#
loop_
_entity_poly.entity_id
_entity_poly.type
_entity_poly.pdbx_seq_one_letter_code
_entity_poly.pdbx_strand_id
1 'polypeptide(L)'
;NDVDIFSVSSEMSYLGVSIIVVRNGKIRGTKTHLIKQAHYNSLDDVYQSAVFNFYDNQIDIPKKILCTYALEDKTILEDMFQAKHKKRVKIIHSPSKSIRPIFNLCKLNAMQVIKNHISKEDKYTFALNELSNYLGIKNIKKIEGYDVSHISGDNAVASCVVYSKTGPLKNNYRLFNIPQKLSGNDIGSLEHVIERRLKYYDDPETRPDLIIIDGGKNQLRFVIKRIENSNYKSLEAISIVKGANRIRATETIMGKDGVLELDKYSKAFLLLQEIRDESHRFALQAQRKKKRNKITKSELDN
;
A
#
# COMPACT_ATOMS: atom_id res chain seq x y z
N ASN A 1 -9.44 -8.73 -35.57
CA ASN A 1 -9.51 -9.77 -34.53
C ASN A 1 -9.50 -9.15 -33.13
N ASP A 2 -10.66 -8.63 -32.73
CA ASP A 2 -10.85 -8.01 -31.43
C ASP A 2 -11.33 -9.05 -30.43
N VAL A 3 -10.63 -9.19 -29.32
CA VAL A 3 -10.94 -10.14 -28.26
C VAL A 3 -10.39 -9.65 -26.93
N ASP A 4 -11.11 -9.84 -25.86
CA ASP A 4 -10.62 -9.61 -24.51
C ASP A 4 -10.45 -10.97 -23.82
N ILE A 5 -9.35 -11.11 -23.08
CA ILE A 5 -8.96 -12.38 -22.46
C ILE A 5 -8.97 -12.21 -20.96
N PHE A 6 -9.68 -13.08 -20.27
CA PHE A 6 -9.78 -13.13 -18.82
C PHE A 6 -9.12 -14.39 -18.29
N SER A 7 -8.32 -14.24 -17.27
CA SER A 7 -7.69 -15.34 -16.56
C SER A 7 -7.81 -15.14 -15.06
N VAL A 8 -8.13 -16.20 -14.36
CA VAL A 8 -8.08 -16.27 -12.90
C VAL A 8 -7.15 -17.41 -12.52
N SER A 9 -6.27 -17.14 -11.57
CA SER A 9 -5.44 -18.14 -10.89
C SER A 9 -5.73 -18.10 -9.40
N SER A 10 -5.61 -19.25 -8.74
CA SER A 10 -5.82 -19.40 -7.31
C SER A 10 -4.58 -19.97 -6.65
N GLU A 11 -4.13 -19.37 -5.55
CA GLU A 11 -3.05 -19.91 -4.72
C GLU A 11 -3.27 -19.45 -3.27
N MET A 12 -3.25 -20.40 -2.32
CA MET A 12 -3.58 -20.17 -0.92
C MET A 12 -4.99 -19.53 -0.78
N SER A 13 -5.08 -18.37 -0.13
CA SER A 13 -6.32 -17.60 0.08
C SER A 13 -6.48 -16.42 -0.89
N TYR A 14 -5.73 -16.41 -2.00
CA TYR A 14 -5.73 -15.33 -2.97
C TYR A 14 -6.11 -15.80 -4.37
N LEU A 15 -6.79 -14.90 -5.08
CA LEU A 15 -7.12 -15.04 -6.49
C LEU A 15 -6.44 -13.90 -7.26
N GLY A 16 -5.68 -14.26 -8.28
CA GLY A 16 -5.12 -13.31 -9.23
C GLY A 16 -5.98 -13.26 -10.47
N VAL A 17 -6.47 -12.10 -10.83
CA VAL A 17 -7.25 -11.85 -12.05
C VAL A 17 -6.38 -11.07 -13.03
N SER A 18 -6.32 -11.52 -14.27
CA SER A 18 -5.69 -10.80 -15.38
C SER A 18 -6.66 -10.61 -16.53
N ILE A 19 -6.66 -9.41 -17.10
CA ILE A 19 -7.47 -9.04 -18.25
C ILE A 19 -6.55 -8.46 -19.32
N ILE A 20 -6.53 -9.03 -20.52
CA ILE A 20 -5.78 -8.49 -21.66
C ILE A 20 -6.76 -8.08 -22.76
N VAL A 21 -6.70 -6.81 -23.13
CA VAL A 21 -7.50 -6.22 -24.22
C VAL A 21 -6.72 -6.29 -25.52
N VAL A 22 -7.27 -6.97 -26.53
CA VAL A 22 -6.69 -7.11 -27.87
C VAL A 22 -7.58 -6.42 -28.88
N ARG A 23 -7.01 -5.51 -29.68
CA ARG A 23 -7.69 -4.86 -30.81
C ARG A 23 -6.78 -4.91 -32.04
N ASN A 24 -7.35 -5.31 -33.16
CA ASN A 24 -6.59 -5.50 -34.42
C ASN A 24 -5.38 -6.45 -34.26
N GLY A 25 -5.51 -7.48 -33.42
CA GLY A 25 -4.45 -8.45 -33.15
C GLY A 25 -3.31 -7.95 -32.27
N LYS A 26 -3.39 -6.73 -31.74
CA LYS A 26 -2.36 -6.13 -30.84
C LYS A 26 -2.92 -5.93 -29.44
N ILE A 27 -2.09 -6.17 -28.42
CA ILE A 27 -2.42 -5.86 -27.02
C ILE A 27 -2.53 -4.34 -26.89
N ARG A 28 -3.67 -3.86 -26.39
CA ARG A 28 -3.96 -2.44 -26.13
C ARG A 28 -3.90 -2.10 -24.66
N GLY A 29 -4.12 -3.09 -23.80
CA GLY A 29 -4.05 -2.87 -22.36
C GLY A 29 -4.02 -4.19 -21.60
N THR A 30 -3.46 -4.14 -20.42
CA THR A 30 -3.45 -5.23 -19.45
C THR A 30 -3.87 -4.68 -18.10
N LYS A 31 -4.81 -5.34 -17.43
CA LYS A 31 -5.21 -5.05 -16.05
C LYS A 31 -5.01 -6.30 -15.21
N THR A 32 -4.51 -6.13 -14.00
CA THR A 32 -4.36 -7.21 -13.04
C THR A 32 -4.91 -6.80 -11.70
N HIS A 33 -5.59 -7.72 -11.02
CA HIS A 33 -6.16 -7.51 -9.69
C HIS A 33 -5.85 -8.70 -8.80
N LEU A 34 -5.63 -8.42 -7.52
CA LEU A 34 -5.57 -9.42 -6.47
C LEU A 34 -6.84 -9.36 -5.64
N ILE A 35 -7.47 -10.51 -5.40
CA ILE A 35 -8.72 -10.63 -4.66
C ILE A 35 -8.55 -11.70 -3.57
N LYS A 36 -9.19 -11.53 -2.41
CA LYS A 36 -9.26 -12.59 -1.40
C LYS A 36 -10.33 -13.62 -1.80
N GLN A 37 -9.98 -14.90 -1.75
CA GLN A 37 -10.87 -15.99 -2.15
C GLN A 37 -12.13 -16.11 -1.28
N ALA A 38 -12.08 -15.67 -0.01
CA ALA A 38 -13.20 -15.78 0.94
C ALA A 38 -14.52 -15.11 0.51
N HIS A 39 -14.50 -14.31 -0.55
CA HIS A 39 -15.68 -13.61 -1.07
C HIS A 39 -16.40 -14.36 -2.21
N TYR A 40 -15.90 -15.52 -2.63
CA TYR A 40 -16.42 -16.26 -3.78
C TYR A 40 -16.56 -17.73 -3.48
N ASN A 41 -17.66 -18.33 -3.95
CA ASN A 41 -17.95 -19.74 -3.71
C ASN A 41 -17.33 -20.67 -4.77
N SER A 42 -17.11 -20.15 -5.98
CA SER A 42 -16.56 -20.91 -7.11
C SER A 42 -15.68 -20.05 -8.01
N LEU A 43 -14.87 -20.70 -8.86
CA LEU A 43 -14.14 -19.99 -9.93
C LEU A 43 -15.09 -19.38 -10.95
N ASP A 44 -16.22 -20.00 -11.19
CA ASP A 44 -17.25 -19.49 -12.10
C ASP A 44 -17.75 -18.11 -11.62
N ASP A 45 -18.08 -17.99 -10.33
CA ASP A 45 -18.48 -16.71 -9.71
C ASP A 45 -17.41 -15.62 -9.87
N VAL A 46 -16.14 -15.98 -9.74
CA VAL A 46 -15.03 -15.03 -9.91
C VAL A 46 -14.94 -14.53 -11.33
N TYR A 47 -15.03 -15.44 -12.32
CA TYR A 47 -14.99 -15.05 -13.72
C TYR A 47 -16.21 -14.22 -14.12
N GLN A 48 -17.41 -14.63 -13.70
CA GLN A 48 -18.63 -13.88 -13.96
C GLN A 48 -18.54 -12.46 -13.39
N SER A 49 -18.10 -12.34 -12.14
CA SER A 49 -17.90 -11.06 -11.47
C SER A 49 -16.83 -10.20 -12.16
N ALA A 50 -15.70 -10.80 -12.54
CA ALA A 50 -14.60 -10.09 -13.22
C ALA A 50 -15.02 -9.57 -14.59
N VAL A 51 -15.72 -10.40 -15.37
CA VAL A 51 -16.21 -10.03 -16.69
C VAL A 51 -17.29 -8.96 -16.59
N PHE A 52 -18.25 -9.13 -15.67
CA PHE A 52 -19.31 -8.16 -15.43
C PHE A 52 -18.75 -6.79 -15.03
N ASN A 53 -17.94 -6.74 -13.98
CA ASN A 53 -17.37 -5.49 -13.45
C ASN A 53 -16.47 -4.79 -14.48
N PHE A 54 -15.76 -5.56 -15.32
CA PHE A 54 -14.91 -4.97 -16.34
C PHE A 54 -15.71 -4.22 -17.40
N TYR A 55 -16.89 -4.74 -17.80
CA TYR A 55 -17.72 -4.12 -18.83
C TYR A 55 -18.83 -3.23 -18.30
N ASP A 56 -19.03 -3.14 -17.00
CA ASP A 56 -20.14 -2.36 -16.40
C ASP A 56 -20.17 -0.92 -16.88
N ASN A 57 -18.99 -0.30 -17.03
CA ASN A 57 -18.84 1.08 -17.48
C ASN A 57 -18.14 1.22 -18.85
N GLN A 58 -18.06 0.16 -19.65
CA GLN A 58 -17.43 0.22 -20.96
C GLN A 58 -18.45 0.27 -22.10
N ILE A 59 -18.19 1.14 -23.08
CA ILE A 59 -19.03 1.30 -24.27
C ILE A 59 -18.63 0.31 -25.36
N ASP A 60 -17.34 -0.03 -25.45
CA ASP A 60 -16.80 -0.90 -26.49
C ASP A 60 -16.55 -2.32 -25.98
N ILE A 61 -17.43 -3.24 -26.42
CA ILE A 61 -17.32 -4.67 -26.11
C ILE A 61 -16.99 -5.42 -27.41
N PRO A 62 -15.98 -6.32 -27.39
CA PRO A 62 -15.65 -7.15 -28.53
C PRO A 62 -16.70 -8.22 -28.77
N LYS A 63 -16.78 -8.75 -30.00
CA LYS A 63 -17.70 -9.86 -30.32
C LYS A 63 -17.35 -11.17 -29.63
N LYS A 64 -16.13 -11.29 -29.10
CA LYS A 64 -15.63 -12.49 -28.42
C LYS A 64 -14.89 -12.15 -27.17
N ILE A 65 -15.21 -12.84 -26.09
CA ILE A 65 -14.49 -12.83 -24.82
C ILE A 65 -13.91 -14.23 -24.62
N LEU A 66 -12.62 -14.31 -24.31
CA LEU A 66 -11.91 -15.54 -23.99
C LEU A 66 -11.72 -15.65 -22.49
N CYS A 67 -12.22 -16.73 -21.89
CA CYS A 67 -11.92 -17.09 -20.51
C CYS A 67 -10.99 -18.28 -20.48
N THR A 68 -9.96 -18.24 -19.61
CA THR A 68 -9.01 -19.36 -19.50
C THR A 68 -9.56 -20.55 -18.71
N TYR A 69 -10.81 -20.46 -18.30
CA TYR A 69 -11.63 -21.48 -17.67
C TYR A 69 -12.95 -21.63 -18.45
N ALA A 70 -13.47 -22.83 -18.55
CA ALA A 70 -14.76 -23.09 -19.20
C ALA A 70 -15.90 -22.76 -18.25
N LEU A 71 -16.57 -21.63 -18.46
CA LEU A 71 -17.69 -21.21 -17.65
C LEU A 71 -18.90 -22.14 -17.87
N GLU A 72 -19.54 -22.56 -16.77
CA GLU A 72 -20.74 -23.39 -16.81
C GLU A 72 -21.95 -22.59 -17.30
N ASP A 73 -22.18 -21.40 -16.72
CA ASP A 73 -23.35 -20.56 -17.01
C ASP A 73 -23.01 -19.29 -17.84
N LYS A 74 -22.21 -19.43 -18.89
CA LYS A 74 -21.84 -18.32 -19.78
C LYS A 74 -23.03 -17.64 -20.47
N THR A 75 -24.14 -18.33 -20.66
CA THR A 75 -25.34 -17.82 -21.31
C THR A 75 -25.93 -16.63 -20.59
N ILE A 76 -25.90 -16.61 -19.25
CA ILE A 76 -26.39 -15.49 -18.42
C ILE A 76 -25.64 -14.20 -18.77
N LEU A 77 -24.32 -14.26 -18.88
CA LEU A 77 -23.49 -13.10 -19.25
C LEU A 77 -23.72 -12.69 -20.71
N GLU A 78 -23.84 -13.65 -21.63
CA GLU A 78 -24.08 -13.39 -23.05
C GLU A 78 -25.43 -12.66 -23.26
N ASP A 79 -26.49 -13.12 -22.60
CA ASP A 79 -27.82 -12.52 -22.66
C ASP A 79 -27.84 -11.11 -22.02
N MET A 80 -27.15 -10.95 -20.91
CA MET A 80 -27.01 -9.65 -20.25
C MET A 80 -26.28 -8.63 -21.13
N PHE A 81 -25.20 -9.03 -21.82
CA PHE A 81 -24.52 -8.15 -22.78
C PHE A 81 -25.40 -7.81 -23.99
N GLN A 82 -26.20 -8.78 -24.47
CA GLN A 82 -27.15 -8.54 -25.53
C GLN A 82 -28.22 -7.52 -25.11
N ALA A 83 -28.72 -7.62 -23.86
CA ALA A 83 -29.72 -6.70 -23.32
C ALA A 83 -29.14 -5.29 -23.12
N LYS A 84 -27.98 -5.18 -22.49
CA LYS A 84 -27.36 -3.90 -22.09
C LYS A 84 -26.72 -3.18 -23.28
N HIS A 85 -25.94 -3.86 -24.08
CA HIS A 85 -25.09 -3.26 -25.12
C HIS A 85 -25.63 -3.44 -26.54
N LYS A 86 -26.75 -4.15 -26.71
CA LYS A 86 -27.38 -4.47 -28.01
C LYS A 86 -26.40 -5.17 -28.99
N LYS A 87 -25.38 -5.86 -28.46
CA LYS A 87 -24.36 -6.58 -29.20
C LYS A 87 -24.34 -8.06 -28.82
N ARG A 88 -24.29 -8.94 -29.79
CA ARG A 88 -24.03 -10.36 -29.55
C ARG A 88 -22.56 -10.56 -29.19
N VAL A 89 -22.32 -10.97 -27.98
CA VAL A 89 -20.99 -11.32 -27.46
C VAL A 89 -20.96 -12.82 -27.22
N LYS A 90 -19.89 -13.51 -27.65
CA LYS A 90 -19.69 -14.93 -27.33
C LYS A 90 -18.56 -15.12 -26.36
N ILE A 91 -18.82 -15.84 -25.27
CA ILE A 91 -17.81 -16.25 -24.29
C ILE A 91 -17.30 -17.65 -24.69
N ILE A 92 -16.00 -17.72 -24.93
CA ILE A 92 -15.34 -18.94 -25.41
C ILE A 92 -14.13 -19.28 -24.53
N HIS A 93 -13.78 -20.58 -24.48
CA HIS A 93 -12.65 -21.08 -23.71
C HIS A 93 -11.44 -21.44 -24.59
N SER A 94 -11.66 -21.79 -25.86
CA SER A 94 -10.60 -22.28 -26.75
C SER A 94 -10.04 -21.15 -27.61
N PRO A 95 -8.75 -20.78 -27.47
CA PRO A 95 -8.12 -19.77 -28.28
C PRO A 95 -7.75 -20.32 -29.69
N SER A 96 -7.82 -19.46 -30.70
CA SER A 96 -7.21 -19.76 -32.01
C SER A 96 -5.68 -19.82 -31.92
N LYS A 97 -5.02 -20.42 -32.91
CA LYS A 97 -3.55 -20.51 -32.92
C LYS A 97 -2.87 -19.16 -32.79
N SER A 98 -3.38 -18.11 -33.43
CA SER A 98 -2.83 -16.76 -33.41
C SER A 98 -2.98 -16.04 -32.04
N ILE A 99 -4.01 -16.37 -31.24
CA ILE A 99 -4.30 -15.76 -29.96
C ILE A 99 -3.70 -16.56 -28.79
N ARG A 100 -3.33 -17.83 -29.02
CA ARG A 100 -2.79 -18.71 -27.98
C ARG A 100 -1.60 -18.15 -27.19
N PRO A 101 -0.61 -17.44 -27.78
CA PRO A 101 0.46 -16.83 -27.00
C PRO A 101 -0.06 -15.77 -26.01
N ILE A 102 -1.01 -14.92 -26.41
CA ILE A 102 -1.59 -13.88 -25.56
C ILE A 102 -2.47 -14.51 -24.47
N PHE A 103 -3.19 -15.58 -24.80
CA PHE A 103 -3.97 -16.37 -23.85
C PHE A 103 -3.07 -16.96 -22.73
N ASN A 104 -1.92 -17.52 -23.09
CA ASN A 104 -0.95 -18.03 -22.12
C ASN A 104 -0.33 -16.91 -21.31
N LEU A 105 -0.03 -15.75 -21.91
CA LEU A 105 0.45 -14.57 -21.21
C LEU A 105 -0.57 -14.11 -20.15
N CYS A 106 -1.86 -14.12 -20.47
CA CYS A 106 -2.91 -13.77 -19.53
C CYS A 106 -2.92 -14.68 -18.30
N LYS A 107 -2.73 -16.01 -18.51
CA LYS A 107 -2.57 -16.98 -17.41
C LYS A 107 -1.35 -16.67 -16.53
N LEU A 108 -0.21 -16.42 -17.16
CA LEU A 108 1.02 -16.09 -16.43
C LEU A 108 0.87 -14.81 -15.60
N ASN A 109 0.24 -13.79 -16.14
CA ASN A 109 0.00 -12.54 -15.42
C ASN A 109 -0.89 -12.75 -14.20
N ALA A 110 -1.95 -13.56 -14.29
CA ALA A 110 -2.81 -13.88 -13.16
C ALA A 110 -2.03 -14.62 -12.04
N MET A 111 -1.17 -15.58 -12.39
CA MET A 111 -0.30 -16.26 -11.43
C MET A 111 0.73 -15.30 -10.81
N GLN A 112 1.33 -14.43 -11.63
CA GLN A 112 2.41 -13.53 -11.18
C GLN A 112 1.92 -12.50 -10.15
N VAL A 113 0.68 -12.03 -10.28
CA VAL A 113 0.05 -11.13 -9.31
C VAL A 113 0.03 -11.76 -7.92
N ILE A 114 -0.35 -13.03 -7.81
CA ILE A 114 -0.38 -13.75 -6.52
C ILE A 114 1.04 -13.94 -5.99
N LYS A 115 1.97 -14.44 -6.81
CA LYS A 115 3.36 -14.66 -6.42
C LYS A 115 4.04 -13.38 -5.93
N ASN A 116 3.81 -12.26 -6.62
CA ASN A 116 4.34 -10.97 -6.20
C ASN A 116 3.78 -10.51 -4.86
N HIS A 117 2.50 -10.83 -4.58
CA HIS A 117 1.88 -10.49 -3.30
C HIS A 117 2.43 -11.35 -2.16
N ILE A 118 2.45 -12.67 -2.33
CA ILE A 118 2.99 -13.62 -1.35
C ILE A 118 4.45 -13.28 -1.04
N SER A 119 5.28 -13.07 -2.08
CA SER A 119 6.69 -12.69 -1.90
C SER A 119 6.86 -11.38 -1.12
N LYS A 120 5.96 -10.41 -1.27
CA LYS A 120 5.98 -9.18 -0.48
C LYS A 120 5.56 -9.41 0.97
N GLU A 121 4.52 -10.19 1.20
CA GLU A 121 4.05 -10.53 2.54
C GLU A 121 5.13 -11.29 3.32
N ASP A 122 5.79 -12.25 2.68
CA ASP A 122 6.93 -12.97 3.27
C ASP A 122 8.09 -12.02 3.62
N LYS A 123 8.40 -11.07 2.73
CA LYS A 123 9.43 -10.05 2.98
C LYS A 123 9.14 -9.24 4.24
N TYR A 124 7.93 -8.71 4.38
CA TYR A 124 7.57 -7.88 5.51
C TYR A 124 7.39 -8.71 6.79
N THR A 125 6.80 -9.89 6.70
CA THR A 125 6.68 -10.80 7.84
C THR A 125 8.05 -11.19 8.38
N PHE A 126 9.01 -11.54 7.51
CA PHE A 126 10.38 -11.85 7.93
C PHE A 126 11.06 -10.64 8.58
N ALA A 127 10.97 -9.46 7.99
CA ALA A 127 11.57 -8.24 8.52
C ALA A 127 10.99 -7.84 9.88
N LEU A 128 9.66 -7.98 10.06
CA LEU A 128 8.99 -7.72 11.34
C LEU A 128 9.40 -8.71 12.42
N ASN A 129 9.51 -10.00 12.08
CA ASN A 129 9.97 -11.03 13.01
C ASN A 129 11.42 -10.79 13.44
N GLU A 130 12.30 -10.46 12.51
CA GLU A 130 13.70 -10.11 12.80
C GLU A 130 13.77 -8.88 13.72
N LEU A 131 12.99 -7.84 13.44
CA LEU A 131 12.90 -6.63 14.26
C LEU A 131 12.32 -6.93 15.65
N SER A 132 11.29 -7.78 15.75
CA SER A 132 10.70 -8.24 17.01
C SER A 132 11.74 -8.93 17.90
N ASN A 133 12.50 -9.86 17.32
CA ASN A 133 13.55 -10.58 18.04
C ASN A 133 14.66 -9.63 18.51
N TYR A 134 15.05 -8.68 17.66
CA TYR A 134 16.10 -7.72 17.96
C TYR A 134 15.72 -6.76 19.09
N LEU A 135 14.48 -6.24 19.07
CA LEU A 135 14.00 -5.29 20.08
C LEU A 135 13.44 -5.99 21.34
N GLY A 136 13.35 -7.32 21.35
CA GLY A 136 12.70 -8.06 22.44
C GLY A 136 11.18 -7.81 22.54
N ILE A 137 10.55 -7.30 21.48
CA ILE A 137 9.12 -7.04 21.42
C ILE A 137 8.41 -8.30 20.93
N LYS A 138 7.47 -8.82 21.70
CA LYS A 138 6.72 -10.00 21.31
C LYS A 138 5.76 -9.67 20.15
N ASN A 139 6.12 -10.10 18.92
CA ASN A 139 5.25 -10.08 17.75
C ASN A 139 4.80 -8.67 17.32
N ILE A 140 5.70 -7.93 16.66
CA ILE A 140 5.35 -6.65 16.02
C ILE A 140 4.42 -6.92 14.83
N LYS A 141 3.17 -6.48 14.92
CA LYS A 141 2.16 -6.59 13.85
C LYS A 141 1.99 -5.30 13.07
N LYS A 142 2.14 -4.16 13.75
CA LYS A 142 1.91 -2.84 13.21
C LYS A 142 2.96 -1.84 13.67
N ILE A 143 3.50 -1.09 12.71
CA ILE A 143 4.46 -0.02 12.95
C ILE A 143 3.88 1.30 12.44
N GLU A 144 4.03 2.37 13.20
CA GLU A 144 3.78 3.73 12.75
C GLU A 144 5.11 4.49 12.60
N GLY A 145 5.33 5.08 11.41
CA GLY A 145 6.50 5.91 11.10
C GLY A 145 6.13 7.39 11.01
N TYR A 146 6.89 8.25 11.70
CA TYR A 146 6.62 9.69 11.78
C TYR A 146 7.77 10.50 11.19
N ASP A 147 7.42 11.51 10.39
CA ASP A 147 8.32 12.57 9.93
C ASP A 147 7.66 13.93 10.17
N VAL A 148 8.43 14.87 10.74
CA VAL A 148 8.02 16.25 10.92
C VAL A 148 8.80 17.10 9.93
N SER A 149 8.13 17.57 8.90
CA SER A 149 8.73 18.36 7.85
C SER A 149 8.34 19.83 7.95
N HIS A 150 9.35 20.71 8.09
CA HIS A 150 9.18 22.15 8.07
C HIS A 150 9.41 22.68 6.65
N ILE A 151 8.48 23.50 6.16
CA ILE A 151 8.73 24.33 4.96
C ILE A 151 9.09 25.73 5.47
N SER A 152 9.95 26.40 4.74
CA SER A 152 10.18 27.84 4.88
C SER A 152 8.84 28.58 4.68
N GLY A 153 8.22 29.03 5.77
CA GLY A 153 6.88 29.64 5.80
C GLY A 153 5.82 28.79 6.51
N ASP A 154 4.75 29.41 6.92
CA ASP A 154 3.72 29.11 7.93
C ASP A 154 2.97 27.74 7.92
N ASN A 155 3.46 26.68 7.30
CA ASN A 155 2.69 25.44 7.15
C ASN A 155 3.51 24.16 7.39
N ALA A 156 3.99 23.97 8.62
CA ALA A 156 4.58 22.68 8.99
C ALA A 156 3.55 21.54 8.93
N VAL A 157 3.97 20.38 8.45
CA VAL A 157 3.15 19.18 8.34
C VAL A 157 3.93 18.00 8.92
N ALA A 158 3.26 17.20 9.75
CA ALA A 158 3.78 15.91 10.14
C ALA A 158 3.01 14.79 9.41
N SER A 159 3.74 13.78 9.01
CA SER A 159 3.20 12.56 8.42
C SER A 159 3.23 11.40 9.42
N CYS A 160 2.24 10.52 9.30
CA CYS A 160 2.23 9.21 9.93
C CYS A 160 1.95 8.18 8.84
N VAL A 161 2.88 7.28 8.60
CA VAL A 161 2.72 6.12 7.73
C VAL A 161 2.56 4.85 8.57
N VAL A 162 1.82 3.88 8.05
CA VAL A 162 1.51 2.66 8.80
C VAL A 162 1.94 1.44 7.99
N TYR A 163 2.64 0.52 8.65
CA TYR A 163 3.11 -0.74 8.06
C TYR A 163 2.66 -1.94 8.86
N SER A 164 2.46 -3.05 8.17
CA SER A 164 2.12 -4.36 8.75
C SER A 164 2.84 -5.48 7.99
N LYS A 165 2.55 -6.74 8.31
CA LYS A 165 3.06 -7.91 7.58
C LYS A 165 2.71 -7.90 6.08
N THR A 166 1.68 -7.16 5.67
CA THR A 166 1.31 -7.00 4.25
C THR A 166 1.98 -5.78 3.60
N GLY A 167 2.87 -5.10 4.32
CA GLY A 167 3.54 -3.89 3.89
C GLY A 167 2.79 -2.60 4.26
N PRO A 168 2.93 -1.54 3.44
CA PRO A 168 2.35 -0.24 3.74
C PRO A 168 0.82 -0.24 3.69
N LEU A 169 0.17 0.17 4.78
CA LEU A 169 -1.27 0.33 4.90
C LEU A 169 -1.68 1.77 4.56
N LYS A 170 -1.71 2.10 3.27
CA LYS A 170 -1.91 3.49 2.79
C LYS A 170 -3.21 4.13 3.26
N ASN A 171 -4.28 3.35 3.46
CA ASN A 171 -5.56 3.85 3.98
C ASN A 171 -5.47 4.32 5.44
N ASN A 172 -4.44 3.87 6.16
CA ASN A 172 -4.18 4.22 7.56
C ASN A 172 -3.21 5.40 7.70
N TYR A 173 -2.66 5.91 6.59
CA TYR A 173 -1.77 7.08 6.62
C TYR A 173 -2.52 8.32 7.09
N ARG A 174 -1.83 9.16 7.85
CA ARG A 174 -2.39 10.42 8.39
C ARG A 174 -1.43 11.58 8.16
N LEU A 175 -2.02 12.75 7.94
CA LEU A 175 -1.32 14.02 7.89
C LEU A 175 -1.84 14.91 9.02
N PHE A 176 -0.93 15.54 9.71
CA PHE A 176 -1.23 16.45 10.80
C PHE A 176 -0.76 17.85 10.42
N ASN A 177 -1.68 18.79 10.46
CA ASN A 177 -1.33 20.20 10.38
C ASN A 177 -0.73 20.63 11.71
N ILE A 178 0.47 21.19 11.69
CA ILE A 178 1.14 21.72 12.86
C ILE A 178 0.68 23.16 13.08
N PRO A 179 0.24 23.52 14.29
CA PRO A 179 -0.10 24.91 14.62
C PRO A 179 1.08 25.84 14.37
N GLN A 180 0.81 27.05 13.88
CA GLN A 180 1.83 28.06 13.55
C GLN A 180 2.76 28.36 14.73
N LYS A 181 2.23 28.39 15.97
CA LYS A 181 3.02 28.59 17.21
C LYS A 181 4.08 27.52 17.46
N LEU A 182 3.99 26.36 16.80
CA LEU A 182 4.96 25.27 16.87
C LEU A 182 5.86 25.21 15.62
N SER A 183 5.70 26.14 14.69
CA SER A 183 6.55 26.21 13.49
C SER A 183 8.01 26.42 13.88
N GLY A 184 8.92 25.59 13.35
CA GLY A 184 10.34 25.59 13.73
C GLY A 184 10.67 24.86 15.04
N ASN A 185 9.68 24.36 15.76
CA ASN A 185 9.88 23.53 16.94
C ASN A 185 9.54 22.08 16.66
N ASP A 186 10.55 21.29 16.23
CA ASP A 186 10.39 19.88 15.88
C ASP A 186 9.87 19.03 17.03
N ILE A 187 10.36 19.28 18.25
CA ILE A 187 9.95 18.54 19.44
C ILE A 187 8.49 18.84 19.78
N GLY A 188 8.10 20.10 19.83
CA GLY A 188 6.72 20.50 20.11
C GLY A 188 5.74 20.06 19.02
N SER A 189 6.19 20.03 17.77
CA SER A 189 5.39 19.51 16.65
C SER A 189 5.15 18.01 16.78
N LEU A 190 6.19 17.25 17.10
CA LEU A 190 6.08 15.81 17.30
C LEU A 190 5.23 15.48 18.54
N GLU A 191 5.39 16.24 19.63
CA GLU A 191 4.53 16.13 20.82
C GLU A 191 3.06 16.27 20.48
N HIS A 192 2.72 17.34 19.77
CA HIS A 192 1.34 17.63 19.35
C HIS A 192 0.74 16.46 18.53
N VAL A 193 1.55 15.85 17.65
CA VAL A 193 1.11 14.73 16.81
C VAL A 193 0.91 13.46 17.64
N ILE A 194 1.88 13.11 18.48
CA ILE A 194 1.80 11.91 19.33
C ILE A 194 0.64 12.01 20.31
N GLU A 195 0.44 13.16 20.97
CA GLU A 195 -0.71 13.35 21.87
C GLU A 195 -2.07 13.16 21.16
N ARG A 196 -2.18 13.69 19.95
CA ARG A 196 -3.40 13.47 19.16
C ARG A 196 -3.57 12.01 18.78
N ARG A 197 -2.48 11.30 18.49
CA ARG A 197 -2.52 9.92 18.04
C ARG A 197 -2.84 8.95 19.17
N LEU A 198 -2.26 9.16 20.35
CA LEU A 198 -2.51 8.38 21.57
C LEU A 198 -4.01 8.27 21.91
N LYS A 199 -4.82 9.30 21.61
CA LYS A 199 -6.28 9.30 21.85
C LYS A 199 -7.04 8.22 21.08
N TYR A 200 -6.45 7.65 20.02
CA TYR A 200 -7.06 6.62 19.20
C TYR A 200 -6.54 5.22 19.50
N TYR A 201 -5.59 5.06 20.43
CA TYR A 201 -4.98 3.77 20.73
C TYR A 201 -5.78 2.91 21.70
N ASP A 202 -6.91 3.38 22.19
CA ASP A 202 -7.87 2.54 22.92
C ASP A 202 -8.44 1.42 22.03
N ASP A 203 -8.59 1.71 20.73
CA ASP A 203 -8.92 0.70 19.73
C ASP A 203 -7.66 -0.11 19.35
N PRO A 204 -7.60 -1.42 19.68
CA PRO A 204 -6.47 -2.28 19.35
C PRO A 204 -6.15 -2.33 17.85
N GLU A 205 -7.15 -2.13 16.98
CA GLU A 205 -6.97 -2.11 15.52
C GLU A 205 -6.23 -0.85 15.04
N THR A 206 -6.23 0.22 15.82
CA THR A 206 -5.51 1.45 15.47
C THR A 206 -4.16 1.56 16.15
N ARG A 207 -3.95 0.87 17.27
CA ARG A 207 -2.72 0.94 18.07
C ARG A 207 -1.55 0.22 17.37
N PRO A 208 -0.37 0.87 17.23
CA PRO A 208 0.85 0.20 16.79
C PRO A 208 1.53 -0.57 17.94
N ASP A 209 2.43 -1.47 17.58
CA ASP A 209 3.33 -2.16 18.51
C ASP A 209 4.66 -1.41 18.64
N LEU A 210 5.01 -0.61 17.61
CA LEU A 210 6.26 0.15 17.55
C LEU A 210 6.03 1.49 16.85
N ILE A 211 6.63 2.55 17.40
CA ILE A 211 6.72 3.87 16.79
C ILE A 211 8.14 4.10 16.28
N ILE A 212 8.26 4.60 15.04
CA ILE A 212 9.52 5.00 14.42
C ILE A 212 9.49 6.51 14.16
N ILE A 213 10.58 7.19 14.50
CA ILE A 213 10.71 8.64 14.32
C ILE A 213 11.89 8.92 13.39
N ASP A 214 11.69 9.72 12.34
CA ASP A 214 12.81 10.36 11.60
C ASP A 214 13.26 11.57 12.41
N GLY A 215 14.19 11.34 13.35
CA GLY A 215 14.58 12.40 14.25
C GLY A 215 15.70 12.03 15.20
N GLY A 216 16.23 13.03 15.91
CA GLY A 216 17.35 12.89 16.82
C GLY A 216 16.98 12.36 18.22
N LYS A 217 18.00 12.12 19.03
CA LYS A 217 17.89 11.59 20.41
C LYS A 217 16.91 12.37 21.28
N ASN A 218 16.88 13.68 21.16
CA ASN A 218 16.00 14.53 21.98
C ASN A 218 14.52 14.32 21.63
N GLN A 219 14.19 14.19 20.36
CA GLN A 219 12.84 13.88 19.89
C GLN A 219 12.40 12.50 20.40
N LEU A 220 13.26 11.49 20.28
CA LEU A 220 12.97 10.15 20.79
C LEU A 220 12.70 10.14 22.30
N ARG A 221 13.58 10.74 23.10
CA ARG A 221 13.39 10.83 24.56
C ARG A 221 12.05 11.46 24.93
N PHE A 222 11.66 12.47 24.18
CA PHE A 222 10.41 13.14 24.41
C PHE A 222 9.21 12.22 24.14
N VAL A 223 9.23 11.49 23.00
CA VAL A 223 8.17 10.54 22.66
C VAL A 223 8.09 9.40 23.69
N ILE A 224 9.22 8.84 24.09
CA ILE A 224 9.27 7.81 25.14
C ILE A 224 8.62 8.32 26.43
N LYS A 225 8.98 9.52 26.88
CA LYS A 225 8.38 10.12 28.08
C LYS A 225 6.86 10.29 27.96
N ARG A 226 6.36 10.63 26.78
CA ARG A 226 4.91 10.75 26.52
C ARG A 226 4.21 9.41 26.59
N ILE A 227 4.82 8.36 26.02
CA ILE A 227 4.31 6.99 26.09
C ILE A 227 4.28 6.51 27.55
N GLU A 228 5.36 6.70 28.31
CA GLU A 228 5.46 6.31 29.71
C GLU A 228 4.40 6.98 30.60
N ASN A 229 4.01 8.21 30.27
CA ASN A 229 2.96 8.96 30.96
C ASN A 229 1.55 8.68 30.42
N SER A 230 1.40 7.76 29.46
CA SER A 230 0.12 7.36 28.91
C SER A 230 -0.34 6.01 29.46
N ASN A 231 -1.53 5.58 29.04
CA ASN A 231 -2.05 4.24 29.33
C ASN A 231 -1.36 3.13 28.51
N TYR A 232 -0.43 3.49 27.61
CA TYR A 232 0.19 2.58 26.63
C TYR A 232 1.68 2.36 26.92
N LYS A 233 2.04 2.13 28.18
CA LYS A 233 3.44 2.01 28.65
C LYS A 233 4.26 0.90 28.00
N SER A 234 3.60 -0.09 27.41
CA SER A 234 4.25 -1.19 26.67
C SER A 234 4.55 -0.85 25.20
N LEU A 235 4.13 0.32 24.73
CA LEU A 235 4.42 0.76 23.37
C LEU A 235 5.88 1.22 23.29
N GLU A 236 6.63 0.65 22.37
CA GLU A 236 8.03 0.98 22.15
C GLU A 236 8.19 2.06 21.09
N ALA A 237 9.27 2.84 21.22
CA ALA A 237 9.65 3.84 20.24
C ALA A 237 11.14 3.79 19.95
N ILE A 238 11.48 3.94 18.67
CA ILE A 238 12.86 4.06 18.18
C ILE A 238 12.98 5.26 17.24
N SER A 239 14.19 5.74 17.03
CA SER A 239 14.44 6.77 16.03
C SER A 239 15.52 6.34 15.03
N ILE A 240 15.43 6.89 13.82
CA ILE A 240 16.43 6.76 12.77
C ILE A 240 17.12 8.11 12.64
N VAL A 241 18.41 8.13 12.95
CA VAL A 241 19.24 9.34 12.88
C VAL A 241 20.09 9.30 11.62
N LYS A 242 20.02 10.35 10.82
CA LYS A 242 20.85 10.50 9.61
C LYS A 242 22.30 10.73 10.04
N GLY A 243 23.22 9.95 9.47
CA GLY A 243 24.65 10.16 9.67
C GLY A 243 25.12 11.53 9.16
N ALA A 244 26.24 12.02 9.69
CA ALA A 244 26.79 13.35 9.43
C ALA A 244 26.96 13.69 7.93
N ASN A 245 27.19 12.70 7.07
CA ASN A 245 27.42 12.86 5.65
C ASN A 245 26.21 12.58 4.75
N ARG A 246 25.00 12.40 5.30
CA ARG A 246 23.76 12.03 4.57
C ARG A 246 23.89 10.76 3.70
N ILE A 247 24.88 9.94 3.96
CA ILE A 247 25.08 8.64 3.28
C ILE A 247 24.17 7.64 3.97
N ARG A 248 23.31 6.93 3.23
CA ARG A 248 22.39 5.92 3.77
C ARG A 248 23.08 4.85 4.64
N ALA A 249 24.32 4.53 4.34
CA ALA A 249 25.12 3.56 5.09
C ALA A 249 25.58 4.01 6.49
N THR A 250 25.37 5.29 6.87
CA THR A 250 25.80 5.86 8.15
C THR A 250 24.63 6.14 9.10
N GLU A 251 23.42 5.66 8.78
CA GLU A 251 22.27 5.82 9.64
C GLU A 251 22.41 5.01 10.92
N THR A 252 21.98 5.63 12.02
CA THR A 252 22.03 5.04 13.35
C THR A 252 20.63 4.87 13.88
N ILE A 253 20.30 3.68 14.36
CA ILE A 253 19.04 3.41 15.06
C ILE A 253 19.25 3.65 16.53
N MET A 254 18.35 4.39 17.15
CA MET A 254 18.40 4.69 18.58
C MET A 254 17.13 4.17 19.26
N GLY A 255 17.32 3.48 20.34
CA GLY A 255 16.28 3.06 21.29
C GLY A 255 16.34 3.82 22.61
N LYS A 256 15.55 3.39 23.58
CA LYS A 256 15.47 3.97 24.92
C LYS A 256 16.83 4.01 25.61
N ASP A 257 17.58 2.93 25.52
CA ASP A 257 18.84 2.73 26.25
C ASP A 257 20.08 3.16 25.46
N GLY A 258 19.93 3.63 24.22
CA GLY A 258 21.02 4.11 23.38
C GLY A 258 20.97 3.62 21.95
N VAL A 259 22.18 3.49 21.35
CA VAL A 259 22.32 3.05 19.97
C VAL A 259 21.99 1.55 19.86
N LEU A 260 21.21 1.20 18.84
CA LEU A 260 20.87 -0.16 18.48
C LEU A 260 21.75 -0.59 17.30
N GLU A 261 22.58 -1.60 17.51
CA GLU A 261 23.49 -2.11 16.47
C GLU A 261 22.79 -3.16 15.62
N LEU A 262 21.95 -2.71 14.69
CA LEU A 262 21.37 -3.59 13.64
C LEU A 262 22.35 -3.75 12.48
N ASP A 263 22.47 -4.97 11.95
CA ASP A 263 23.15 -5.18 10.68
C ASP A 263 22.46 -4.40 9.57
N LYS A 264 23.22 -3.56 8.87
CA LYS A 264 22.75 -2.67 7.80
C LYS A 264 22.16 -3.41 6.59
N TYR A 265 22.50 -4.69 6.45
CA TYR A 265 21.98 -5.56 5.38
C TYR A 265 20.80 -6.42 5.86
N SER A 266 20.44 -6.36 7.14
CA SER A 266 19.30 -7.09 7.67
C SER A 266 17.99 -6.63 7.06
N LYS A 267 17.00 -7.51 6.98
CA LYS A 267 15.66 -7.16 6.50
C LYS A 267 14.97 -6.17 7.44
N ALA A 268 15.25 -6.28 8.74
CA ALA A 268 14.75 -5.33 9.75
C ALA A 268 15.28 -3.92 9.48
N PHE A 269 16.60 -3.75 9.28
CA PHE A 269 17.17 -2.43 8.99
C PHE A 269 16.62 -1.83 7.69
N LEU A 270 16.53 -2.63 6.63
CA LEU A 270 15.97 -2.20 5.34
C LEU A 270 14.49 -1.79 5.46
N LEU A 271 13.70 -2.48 6.31
CA LEU A 271 12.32 -2.11 6.59
C LEU A 271 12.25 -0.75 7.31
N LEU A 272 13.10 -0.52 8.30
CA LEU A 272 13.15 0.76 9.02
C LEU A 272 13.48 1.91 8.07
N GLN A 273 14.43 1.72 7.15
CA GLN A 273 14.74 2.71 6.11
C GLN A 273 13.55 2.96 5.17
N GLU A 274 12.86 1.87 4.74
CA GLU A 274 11.69 1.98 3.87
C GLU A 274 10.57 2.80 4.54
N ILE A 275 10.30 2.55 5.82
CA ILE A 275 9.28 3.28 6.60
C ILE A 275 9.63 4.77 6.71
N ARG A 276 10.90 5.08 7.02
CA ARG A 276 11.38 6.47 7.08
C ARG A 276 11.25 7.18 5.73
N ASP A 277 11.75 6.55 4.66
CA ASP A 277 11.72 7.14 3.32
C ASP A 277 10.28 7.38 2.87
N GLU A 278 9.36 6.48 3.22
CA GLU A 278 7.94 6.62 2.91
C GLU A 278 7.26 7.72 3.72
N SER A 279 7.58 7.87 5.03
CA SER A 279 7.04 8.96 5.84
C SER A 279 7.49 10.32 5.30
N HIS A 280 8.76 10.44 4.95
CA HIS A 280 9.31 11.64 4.33
C HIS A 280 8.67 11.94 2.96
N ARG A 281 8.55 10.92 2.08
CA ARG A 281 7.89 11.05 0.78
C ARG A 281 6.45 11.53 0.92
N PHE A 282 5.71 10.97 1.88
CA PHE A 282 4.30 11.31 2.13
C PHE A 282 4.14 12.73 2.64
N ALA A 283 5.02 13.19 3.54
CA ALA A 283 5.06 14.57 4.00
C ALA A 283 5.34 15.55 2.85
N LEU A 284 6.35 15.27 2.01
CA LEU A 284 6.68 16.11 0.85
C LEU A 284 5.54 16.20 -0.17
N GLN A 285 4.81 15.11 -0.42
CA GLN A 285 3.65 15.14 -1.31
C GLN A 285 2.56 16.08 -0.80
N ALA A 286 2.25 16.00 0.49
CA ALA A 286 1.26 16.87 1.13
C ALA A 286 1.66 18.34 1.05
N GLN A 287 2.92 18.62 1.27
CA GLN A 287 3.49 19.96 1.15
C GLN A 287 3.32 20.53 -0.27
N ARG A 288 3.71 19.76 -1.29
CA ARG A 288 3.56 20.16 -2.71
C ARG A 288 2.10 20.44 -3.07
N LYS A 289 1.18 19.61 -2.59
CA LYS A 289 -0.27 19.80 -2.81
C LYS A 289 -0.77 21.10 -2.17
N LYS A 290 -0.37 21.39 -0.93
CA LYS A 290 -0.74 22.64 -0.23
C LYS A 290 -0.19 23.88 -0.97
N LYS A 291 1.09 23.84 -1.39
CA LYS A 291 1.71 24.95 -2.14
C LYS A 291 0.97 25.22 -3.44
N ARG A 292 0.64 24.17 -4.20
CA ARG A 292 -0.12 24.29 -5.45
C ARG A 292 -1.51 24.90 -5.23
N ASN A 293 -2.24 24.43 -4.23
CA ASN A 293 -3.57 24.97 -3.91
C ASN A 293 -3.54 26.45 -3.47
N LYS A 294 -2.43 26.88 -2.83
CA LYS A 294 -2.26 28.28 -2.41
C LYS A 294 -2.01 29.20 -3.61
N ILE A 295 -1.22 28.73 -4.60
CA ILE A 295 -0.96 29.46 -5.85
C ILE A 295 -2.27 29.60 -6.64
N THR A 296 -3.00 28.52 -6.85
CA THR A 296 -4.27 28.53 -7.60
C THR A 296 -5.32 29.44 -6.95
N LYS A 297 -5.37 29.54 -5.61
CA LYS A 297 -6.27 30.49 -4.93
C LYS A 297 -5.86 31.94 -5.16
N SER A 298 -4.55 32.25 -5.08
CA SER A 298 -4.09 33.62 -5.28
C SER A 298 -4.22 34.10 -6.74
N GLU A 299 -4.29 33.19 -7.71
CA GLU A 299 -4.54 33.49 -9.12
C GLU A 299 -6.03 33.69 -9.43
N LEU A 300 -6.92 33.16 -8.59
CA LEU A 300 -8.38 33.33 -8.73
C LEU A 300 -8.91 34.56 -7.97
N ASP A 301 -8.15 35.09 -7.01
CA ASP A 301 -8.52 36.26 -6.20
C ASP A 301 -7.92 37.60 -6.76
N ASN A 302 -7.21 37.56 -7.90
CA ASN A 302 -6.74 38.70 -8.71
C ASN A 302 -7.51 38.76 -10.04
#